data_9b538107d13287f06fe59fef3508990b
#
_entry.id   9b538107d13287f06fe59fef3508990b
#
_cell.length_a   1.000
_cell.length_b   1.000
_cell.length_c   1.000
_cell.angle_alpha   90.00
_cell.angle_beta   90.00
_cell.angle_gamma   90.00
#
_symmetry.space_group_name_H-M   'P 1'
#
loop_
_entity.id
_entity.type
_entity.pdbx_description
1 polymer ?
#
loop_
_entity_poly.entity_id
_entity_poly.type
_entity_poly.pdbx_seq_one_letter_code
_entity_poly.pdbx_strand_id
1 'polypeptide(L)'
;MTQEEFRNKHKENPILSKIEDLRESDIMRVLNASYIAERFFGKSRSWFSQKLNNHVKNGSQAEFTPSEIETLRNALYTISIELQEIADELS
;
A
#
# COMPACT_ATOMS: atom_id res chain seq x y z
N MET A 1 2.76 -20.75 10.30
CA MET A 1 1.36 -20.34 10.07
C MET A 1 0.82 -21.07 8.85
N THR A 2 -0.29 -21.78 8.98
CA THR A 2 -0.93 -22.43 7.85
C THR A 2 -1.67 -21.40 7.01
N GLN A 3 -1.97 -21.75 5.74
CA GLN A 3 -2.76 -20.89 4.85
C GLN A 3 -4.14 -20.57 5.44
N GLU A 4 -4.71 -21.53 6.16
CA GLU A 4 -6.02 -21.38 6.76
C GLU A 4 -6.00 -20.38 7.93
N GLU A 5 -4.98 -20.45 8.79
CA GLU A 5 -4.78 -19.48 9.87
C GLU A 5 -4.54 -18.07 9.33
N PHE A 6 -3.77 -17.98 8.27
CA PHE A 6 -3.48 -16.71 7.59
C PHE A 6 -4.76 -16.08 7.04
N ARG A 7 -5.61 -16.88 6.38
CA ARG A 7 -6.89 -16.42 5.85
C ARG A 7 -7.85 -15.97 6.94
N ASN A 8 -7.90 -16.70 8.05
CA ASN A 8 -8.76 -16.36 9.18
C ASN A 8 -8.33 -15.04 9.81
N LYS A 9 -7.03 -14.83 9.95
CA LYS A 9 -6.48 -13.59 10.49
C LYS A 9 -6.84 -12.39 9.61
N HIS A 10 -6.72 -12.53 8.28
CA HIS A 10 -7.07 -11.48 7.34
C HIS A 10 -8.58 -11.27 7.24
N LYS A 11 -9.35 -12.31 7.48
CA LYS A 11 -10.80 -12.22 7.48
C LYS A 11 -11.31 -11.36 8.62
N GLU A 12 -10.58 -11.35 9.75
CA GLU A 12 -10.88 -10.50 10.89
C GLU A 12 -10.47 -9.05 10.67
N ASN A 13 -9.51 -8.82 9.76
CA ASN A 13 -9.06 -7.47 9.43
C ASN A 13 -8.96 -7.31 7.91
N PRO A 14 -10.06 -6.93 7.25
CA PRO A 14 -10.08 -6.80 5.79
C PRO A 14 -9.11 -5.74 5.25
N ILE A 15 -8.75 -4.73 6.03
CA ILE A 15 -7.78 -3.72 5.61
C ILE A 15 -6.38 -4.33 5.49
N LEU A 16 -5.98 -5.15 6.47
CA LEU A 16 -4.69 -5.85 6.41
C LEU A 16 -4.60 -6.78 5.20
N SER A 17 -5.70 -7.47 4.89
CA SER A 17 -5.76 -8.34 3.73
C SER A 17 -5.53 -7.56 2.44
N LYS A 18 -6.14 -6.40 2.29
CA LYS A 18 -6.00 -5.55 1.11
C LYS A 18 -4.60 -4.94 0.97
N ILE A 19 -3.98 -4.56 2.09
CA ILE A 19 -2.60 -4.07 2.08
C ILE A 19 -1.65 -5.19 1.64
N GLU A 20 -1.87 -6.41 2.10
CA GLU A 20 -1.07 -7.55 1.71
C GLU A 20 -1.25 -7.89 0.24
N ASP A 21 -2.49 -7.83 -0.26
CA ASP A 21 -2.79 -8.02 -1.68
C ASP A 21 -2.06 -6.99 -2.53
N LEU A 22 -2.05 -5.74 -2.11
CA LEU A 22 -1.33 -4.67 -2.79
C LEU A 22 0.16 -4.95 -2.82
N ARG A 23 0.74 -5.32 -1.67
CA ARG A 23 2.17 -5.60 -1.55
C ARG A 23 2.61 -6.74 -2.46
N GLU A 24 1.80 -7.79 -2.58
CA GLU A 24 2.10 -8.98 -3.36
C GLU A 24 1.69 -8.87 -4.83
N SER A 25 0.94 -7.83 -5.19
CA SER A 25 0.45 -7.67 -6.56
C SER A 25 1.57 -7.22 -7.50
N ASP A 26 1.42 -7.55 -8.78
CA ASP A 26 2.34 -7.10 -9.82
C ASP A 26 2.33 -5.59 -9.99
N ILE A 27 1.27 -4.92 -9.55
CA ILE A 27 1.16 -3.47 -9.66
C ILE A 27 2.26 -2.76 -8.87
N MET A 28 2.73 -3.36 -7.77
CA MET A 28 3.81 -2.78 -6.98
C MET A 28 5.15 -2.76 -7.71
N ARG A 29 5.31 -3.57 -8.76
CA ARG A 29 6.49 -3.50 -9.62
C ARG A 29 6.49 -2.28 -10.50
N VAL A 30 5.31 -1.77 -10.82
CA VAL A 30 5.12 -0.60 -11.67
C VAL A 30 5.13 0.68 -10.85
N LEU A 31 4.60 0.63 -9.63
CA LEU A 31 4.51 1.79 -8.76
C LEU A 31 5.86 2.13 -8.13
N ASN A 32 6.20 3.39 -8.14
CA ASN A 32 7.43 3.88 -7.52
C ASN A 32 7.14 4.24 -6.06
N ALA A 33 7.66 3.44 -5.14
CA ALA A 33 7.45 3.61 -3.71
C ALA A 33 7.99 4.97 -3.20
N SER A 34 9.13 5.41 -3.74
CA SER A 34 9.70 6.71 -3.38
C SER A 34 8.76 7.86 -3.76
N TYR A 35 8.21 7.78 -4.96
CA TYR A 35 7.30 8.79 -5.47
C TYR A 35 6.03 8.88 -4.62
N ILE A 36 5.43 7.73 -4.29
CA ILE A 36 4.23 7.67 -3.47
C ILE A 36 4.52 8.22 -2.07
N ALA A 37 5.62 7.80 -1.46
CA ALA A 37 6.00 8.25 -0.13
C ALA A 37 6.21 9.76 -0.08
N GLU A 38 6.94 10.31 -1.03
CA GLU A 38 7.28 11.73 -1.06
C GLU A 38 6.09 12.60 -1.44
N ARG A 39 5.36 12.21 -2.50
CA ARG A 39 4.25 13.03 -3.01
C ARG A 39 3.04 13.04 -2.09
N PHE A 40 2.66 11.88 -1.57
CA PHE A 40 1.39 11.73 -0.87
C PHE A 40 1.52 11.72 0.65
N PHE A 41 2.67 11.30 1.17
CA PHE A 41 2.89 11.20 2.60
C PHE A 41 3.93 12.18 3.14
N GLY A 42 4.75 12.77 2.28
CA GLY A 42 5.85 13.61 2.71
C GLY A 42 6.89 12.83 3.52
N LYS A 43 7.09 11.58 3.19
CA LYS A 43 7.97 10.66 3.91
C LYS A 43 8.96 9.99 2.96
N SER A 44 9.92 9.26 3.53
CA SER A 44 10.92 8.54 2.76
C SER A 44 10.39 7.22 2.24
N ARG A 45 11.07 6.68 1.24
CA ARG A 45 10.80 5.33 0.72
C ARG A 45 10.89 4.28 1.83
N SER A 46 11.88 4.39 2.70
CA SER A 46 12.07 3.45 3.82
C SER A 46 10.87 3.44 4.74
N TRP A 47 10.35 4.62 5.07
CA TRP A 47 9.16 4.73 5.89
C TRP A 47 7.97 3.99 5.25
N PHE A 48 7.75 4.24 3.96
CA PHE A 48 6.65 3.63 3.21
C PHE A 48 6.81 2.11 3.15
N SER A 49 8.02 1.64 2.83
CA SER A 49 8.29 0.20 2.73
C SER A 49 8.08 -0.51 4.06
N GLN A 50 8.47 0.10 5.17
CA GLN A 50 8.25 -0.46 6.49
C GLN A 50 6.77 -0.59 6.82
N LYS A 51 5.99 0.44 6.49
CA LYS A 51 4.53 0.42 6.67
C LYS A 51 3.87 -0.64 5.80
N LEU A 52 4.26 -0.70 4.53
CA LEU A 52 3.69 -1.64 3.57
C LEU A 52 3.96 -3.09 3.96
N ASN A 53 5.17 -3.37 4.42
CA ASN A 53 5.57 -4.72 4.83
C ASN A 53 5.17 -5.06 6.27
N ASN A 54 4.57 -4.10 6.98
CA ASN A 54 4.14 -4.31 8.36
C ASN A 54 5.28 -4.83 9.25
N HIS A 55 6.44 -4.19 9.14
CA HIS A 55 7.62 -4.62 9.88
C HIS A 55 7.42 -4.53 11.39
N VAL A 56 7.86 -5.57 12.10
CA VAL A 56 7.97 -5.55 13.55
C VAL A 56 9.35 -5.01 13.90
N LYS A 57 9.38 -3.90 14.61
CA LYS A 57 10.63 -3.27 15.05
C LYS A 57 10.51 -2.92 16.52
N ASN A 58 11.42 -3.47 17.34
CA ASN A 58 11.42 -3.25 18.78
C ASN A 58 10.09 -3.62 19.46
N GLY A 59 9.48 -4.71 18.99
CA GLY A 59 8.22 -5.19 19.52
C GLY A 59 6.97 -4.46 19.04
N SER A 60 7.13 -3.43 18.20
CA SER A 60 6.02 -2.68 17.65
C SER A 60 5.90 -2.91 16.16
N GLN A 61 4.67 -3.06 15.67
CA GLN A 61 4.41 -3.19 14.24
C GLN A 61 4.28 -1.81 13.60
N ALA A 62 4.92 -1.65 12.44
CA ALA A 62 4.82 -0.43 11.65
C ALA A 62 3.60 -0.52 10.74
N GLU A 63 2.42 -0.37 11.31
CA GLU A 63 1.16 -0.43 10.56
C GLU A 63 0.75 0.94 10.06
N PHE A 64 0.00 0.95 8.94
CA PHE A 64 -0.65 2.18 8.51
C PHE A 64 -1.76 2.55 9.49
N THR A 65 -1.81 3.81 9.89
CA THR A 65 -2.93 4.34 10.66
C THR A 65 -4.15 4.47 9.75
N PRO A 66 -5.37 4.58 10.31
CA PRO A 66 -6.57 4.82 9.49
C PRO A 66 -6.44 6.04 8.57
N SER A 67 -5.83 7.10 9.06
CA SER A 67 -5.58 8.31 8.26
C SER A 67 -4.61 8.03 7.10
N GLU A 68 -3.58 7.24 7.36
CA GLU A 68 -2.60 6.86 6.34
C GLU A 68 -3.21 5.93 5.28
N ILE A 69 -4.09 5.04 5.70
CA ILE A 69 -4.84 4.17 4.77
C ILE A 69 -5.68 5.03 3.81
N GLU A 70 -6.34 6.05 4.32
CA GLU A 70 -7.12 6.96 3.49
C GLU A 70 -6.23 7.71 2.51
N THR A 71 -5.08 8.18 2.96
CA THR A 71 -4.10 8.84 2.10
C THR A 71 -3.61 7.91 1.00
N LEU A 72 -3.30 6.66 1.33
CA LEU A 72 -2.88 5.65 0.36
C LEU A 72 -3.97 5.40 -0.67
N ARG A 73 -5.21 5.25 -0.22
CA ARG A 73 -6.35 5.07 -1.12
C ARG A 73 -6.48 6.23 -2.10
N ASN A 74 -6.40 7.45 -1.61
CA ASN A 74 -6.49 8.65 -2.44
C ASN A 74 -5.31 8.74 -3.40
N ALA A 75 -4.12 8.34 -2.96
CA ALA A 75 -2.93 8.30 -3.81
C ALA A 75 -3.14 7.37 -5.00
N LEU A 76 -3.66 6.17 -4.74
CA LEU A 76 -3.91 5.18 -5.79
C LEU A 76 -4.98 5.66 -6.77
N TYR A 77 -6.03 6.31 -6.28
CA TYR A 77 -7.05 6.90 -7.14
C TYR A 77 -6.47 8.00 -8.01
N THR A 78 -5.68 8.89 -7.43
CA THR A 78 -5.04 9.98 -8.16
C THR A 78 -4.15 9.44 -9.28
N ILE A 79 -3.32 8.45 -8.97
CA ILE A 79 -2.45 7.82 -9.96
C ILE A 79 -3.28 7.16 -11.07
N SER A 80 -4.36 6.48 -10.71
CA SER A 80 -5.20 5.81 -11.70
C SER A 80 -5.84 6.79 -12.67
N ILE A 81 -6.29 7.94 -12.18
CA ILE A 81 -6.87 8.98 -13.02
C ILE A 81 -5.82 9.56 -13.96
N GLU A 82 -4.63 9.85 -13.44
CA GLU A 82 -3.52 10.36 -14.25
C GLU A 82 -3.14 9.38 -15.37
N LEU A 83 -3.11 8.08 -15.04
CA LEU A 83 -2.82 7.05 -16.02
C LEU A 83 -3.90 6.95 -17.10
N GLN A 84 -5.17 7.08 -16.72
CA GLN A 84 -6.28 7.09 -17.65
C GLN A 84 -6.20 8.26 -18.61
N GLU A 85 -5.88 9.45 -18.10
CA GLU A 85 -5.73 10.65 -18.92
C GLU A 85 -4.62 10.48 -19.97
N ILE A 86 -3.49 9.91 -19.56
CA ILE A 86 -2.39 9.63 -20.48
C ILE A 86 -2.80 8.61 -21.54
N ALA A 87 -3.47 7.54 -21.11
CA ALA A 87 -3.94 6.50 -22.03
C ALA A 87 -4.93 7.06 -23.04
N ASP A 88 -5.82 7.96 -22.61
CA ASP A 88 -6.79 8.61 -23.48
C ASP A 88 -6.10 9.48 -24.54
N GLU A 89 -5.03 10.15 -24.17
CA GLU A 89 -4.25 10.98 -25.10
C GLU A 89 -3.53 10.14 -26.16
N LEU A 90 -3.24 8.88 -25.84
CA LEU A 90 -2.55 7.96 -26.76
C LEU A 90 -3.48 7.25 -27.73
N SER A 91 -4.77 7.34 -27.54
CA SER A 91 -5.74 6.65 -28.38
C SER A 91 -6.13 7.41 -29.65
#